data_9da705e2bc8d943482ca03b7c162acfe
#
_entry.id   9da705e2bc8d943482ca03b7c162acfe
#
_cell.length_a   1.000
_cell.length_b   1.000
_cell.length_c   1.000
_cell.angle_alpha   90.00
_cell.angle_beta   90.00
_cell.angle_gamma   90.00
#
_symmetry.space_group_name_H-M   'P 1'
#
loop_
_entity.id
_entity.type
_entity.pdbx_description
1 polymer ?
#
loop_
_entity_poly.entity_id
_entity_poly.type
_entity_poly.pdbx_seq_one_letter_code
_entity_poly.pdbx_strand_id
1 'polypeptide(L)'
;MAVDFKTSETKDNLMRAFAGESQARNRYTFAADQAKQQKLHVIEAVFTFTANQEKEHAEIFYNHLSELAGETIHVDGGYPVDITDSITELLRMAQHNEYEEHDDVYSAFAAKAKEEGFLKVAASFDMIAKIEKVHGNRFGALAELLEKNQLFISDVKTGWFCLNCGHVFEGTQAPEQCPVCSHDKGYFVRLELAPYTGNCCVEGVVGCCDEK
;
A
#
# COMPACT_ATOMS: atom_id res chain seq x y z
N MET A 1 25.00 -13.44 -27.18
CA MET A 1 26.01 -13.28 -26.10
C MET A 1 25.21 -12.79 -24.88
N ALA A 2 25.56 -13.26 -23.69
CA ALA A 2 24.91 -12.73 -22.48
C ALA A 2 25.31 -11.25 -22.31
N VAL A 3 24.37 -10.41 -21.94
CA VAL A 3 24.63 -8.99 -21.64
C VAL A 3 25.40 -8.91 -20.33
N ASP A 4 26.44 -8.07 -20.27
CA ASP A 4 27.17 -7.80 -19.04
C ASP A 4 26.29 -6.93 -18.13
N PHE A 5 26.06 -7.38 -16.89
CA PHE A 5 25.19 -6.70 -15.94
C PHE A 5 25.64 -5.25 -15.68
N LYS A 6 26.95 -5.00 -15.59
CA LYS A 6 27.51 -3.66 -15.35
C LYS A 6 27.12 -2.61 -16.42
N THR A 7 26.83 -3.07 -17.63
CA THR A 7 26.47 -2.21 -18.76
C THR A 7 25.02 -2.38 -19.20
N SER A 8 24.24 -3.20 -18.48
CA SER A 8 22.85 -3.51 -18.83
C SER A 8 21.89 -2.36 -18.47
N GLU A 9 20.80 -2.27 -19.21
CA GLU A 9 19.67 -1.42 -18.87
C GLU A 9 18.92 -1.97 -17.64
N THR A 10 18.95 -3.28 -17.43
CA THR A 10 18.39 -3.93 -16.23
C THR A 10 18.99 -3.37 -14.94
N LYS A 11 20.31 -3.16 -14.89
CA LYS A 11 20.98 -2.51 -13.75
C LYS A 11 20.42 -1.10 -13.51
N ASP A 12 20.24 -0.31 -14.54
CA ASP A 12 19.71 1.05 -14.43
C ASP A 12 18.24 1.04 -14.00
N ASN A 13 17.45 0.10 -14.51
CA ASN A 13 16.05 -0.09 -14.11
C ASN A 13 15.91 -0.54 -12.65
N LEU A 14 16.81 -1.39 -12.15
CA LEU A 14 16.86 -1.74 -10.73
C LEU A 14 17.13 -0.53 -9.84
N MET A 15 18.05 0.36 -10.25
CA MET A 15 18.34 1.58 -9.48
C MET A 15 17.18 2.58 -9.57
N ARG A 16 16.52 2.71 -10.73
CA ARG A 16 15.29 3.52 -10.86
C ARG A 16 14.18 3.00 -9.97
N ALA A 17 13.96 1.68 -9.94
CA ALA A 17 12.96 1.05 -9.08
C ALA A 17 13.29 1.24 -7.60
N PHE A 18 14.53 1.00 -7.16
CA PHE A 18 14.96 1.27 -5.80
C PHE A 18 14.71 2.73 -5.37
N ALA A 19 14.99 3.70 -6.25
CA ALA A 19 14.71 5.11 -6.00
C ALA A 19 13.19 5.37 -5.94
N GLY A 20 12.40 4.74 -6.83
CA GLY A 20 10.95 4.79 -6.88
C GLY A 20 10.32 4.35 -5.55
N GLU A 21 10.63 3.14 -5.12
CA GLU A 21 10.15 2.58 -3.86
C GLU A 21 10.57 3.41 -2.64
N SER A 22 11.82 3.88 -2.65
CA SER A 22 12.35 4.68 -1.53
C SER A 22 11.61 6.01 -1.38
N GLN A 23 11.24 6.68 -2.48
CA GLN A 23 10.45 7.90 -2.42
C GLN A 23 8.96 7.60 -2.14
N ALA A 24 8.38 6.51 -2.68
CA ALA A 24 7.01 6.09 -2.39
C ALA A 24 6.82 5.84 -0.88
N ARG A 25 7.75 5.11 -0.26
CA ARG A 25 7.81 4.94 1.19
C ARG A 25 7.75 6.27 1.94
N ASN A 26 8.54 7.27 1.53
CA ASN A 26 8.53 8.57 2.20
C ASN A 26 7.22 9.32 1.95
N ARG A 27 6.69 9.33 0.72
CA ARG A 27 5.39 9.95 0.41
C ARG A 27 4.28 9.35 1.26
N TYR A 28 4.22 8.03 1.39
CA TYR A 28 3.20 7.36 2.22
C TYR A 28 3.40 7.63 3.71
N THR A 29 4.64 7.78 4.18
CA THR A 29 4.90 8.21 5.56
C THR A 29 4.36 9.62 5.82
N PHE A 30 4.55 10.56 4.88
CA PHE A 30 4.02 11.92 4.99
C PHE A 30 2.48 11.93 4.91
N ALA A 31 1.90 11.11 4.05
CA ALA A 31 0.44 10.95 3.96
C ALA A 31 -0.15 10.35 5.25
N ALA A 32 0.55 9.40 5.89
CA ALA A 32 0.16 8.87 7.19
C ALA A 32 0.14 9.95 8.28
N ASP A 33 1.18 10.80 8.32
CA ASP A 33 1.25 11.92 9.27
C ASP A 33 0.10 12.92 9.04
N GLN A 34 -0.24 13.20 7.78
CA GLN A 34 -1.38 14.06 7.42
C GLN A 34 -2.71 13.44 7.85
N ALA A 35 -2.91 12.13 7.62
CA ALA A 35 -4.10 11.41 8.06
C ALA A 35 -4.25 11.41 9.59
N LYS A 36 -3.14 11.24 10.31
CA LYS A 36 -3.08 11.33 11.77
C LYS A 36 -3.54 12.69 12.29
N GLN A 37 -3.04 13.79 11.69
CA GLN A 37 -3.44 15.16 12.07
C GLN A 37 -4.94 15.39 11.90
N GLN A 38 -5.56 14.73 10.92
CA GLN A 38 -7.01 14.79 10.67
C GLN A 38 -7.81 13.73 11.44
N LYS A 39 -7.17 12.98 12.34
CA LYS A 39 -7.78 11.88 13.14
C LYS A 39 -8.39 10.76 12.28
N LEU A 40 -7.82 10.50 11.13
CA LEU A 40 -8.17 9.38 10.26
C LEU A 40 -7.20 8.21 10.50
N HIS A 41 -7.20 7.66 11.72
CA HIS A 41 -6.21 6.68 12.16
C HIS A 41 -6.24 5.36 11.38
N VAL A 42 -7.38 5.01 10.80
CA VAL A 42 -7.48 3.89 9.84
C VAL A 42 -6.63 4.17 8.59
N ILE A 43 -6.71 5.38 8.05
CA ILE A 43 -5.95 5.78 6.86
C ILE A 43 -4.46 5.92 7.20
N GLU A 44 -4.12 6.51 8.37
CA GLU A 44 -2.75 6.54 8.92
C GLU A 44 -2.16 5.13 8.95
N ALA A 45 -2.91 4.15 9.49
CA ALA A 45 -2.46 2.77 9.60
C ALA A 45 -2.20 2.13 8.22
N VAL A 46 -3.07 2.37 7.24
CA VAL A 46 -2.93 1.83 5.89
C VAL A 46 -1.74 2.42 5.16
N PHE A 47 -1.55 3.74 5.19
CA PHE A 47 -0.36 4.37 4.61
C PHE A 47 0.93 3.88 5.27
N THR A 48 0.94 3.77 6.61
CA THR A 48 2.11 3.27 7.35
C THR A 48 2.42 1.81 6.97
N PHE A 49 1.39 0.97 6.86
CA PHE A 49 1.53 -0.43 6.48
C PHE A 49 2.10 -0.57 5.07
N THR A 50 1.56 0.20 4.10
CA THR A 50 2.04 0.18 2.72
C THR A 50 3.46 0.75 2.63
N ALA A 51 3.76 1.88 3.31
CA ALA A 51 5.13 2.44 3.36
C ALA A 51 6.19 1.41 3.83
N ASN A 52 5.82 0.52 4.76
CA ASN A 52 6.72 -0.55 5.18
C ASN A 52 6.89 -1.63 4.11
N GLN A 53 5.87 -1.88 3.28
CA GLN A 53 5.97 -2.81 2.14
C GLN A 53 6.86 -2.23 1.04
N GLU A 54 6.75 -0.93 0.72
CA GLU A 54 7.64 -0.26 -0.25
C GLU A 54 9.12 -0.32 0.19
N LYS A 55 9.38 -0.26 1.50
CA LYS A 55 10.73 -0.47 2.01
C LYS A 55 11.28 -1.86 1.65
N GLU A 56 10.46 -2.90 1.77
CA GLU A 56 10.87 -4.27 1.44
C GLU A 56 11.05 -4.44 -0.08
N HIS A 57 10.20 -3.81 -0.91
CA HIS A 57 10.38 -3.78 -2.37
C HIS A 57 11.69 -3.10 -2.76
N ALA A 58 11.97 -1.93 -2.17
CA ALA A 58 13.24 -1.24 -2.35
C ALA A 58 14.44 -2.14 -2.00
N GLU A 59 14.39 -2.89 -0.90
CA GLU A 59 15.44 -3.80 -0.48
C GLU A 59 15.63 -4.95 -1.47
N ILE A 60 14.56 -5.51 -2.03
CA ILE A 60 14.62 -6.54 -3.06
C ILE A 60 15.37 -6.02 -4.30
N PHE A 61 15.02 -4.85 -4.82
CA PHE A 61 15.70 -4.27 -5.98
C PHE A 61 17.15 -3.92 -5.68
N TYR A 62 17.43 -3.37 -4.50
CA TYR A 62 18.78 -3.05 -4.06
C TYR A 62 19.68 -4.28 -3.92
N ASN A 63 19.16 -5.39 -3.43
CA ASN A 63 19.88 -6.65 -3.29
C ASN A 63 20.31 -7.27 -4.64
N HIS A 64 19.54 -7.05 -5.71
CA HIS A 64 19.93 -7.43 -7.06
C HIS A 64 21.16 -6.66 -7.57
N LEU A 65 21.50 -5.51 -6.99
CA LEU A 65 22.66 -4.69 -7.32
C LEU A 65 23.92 -5.07 -6.54
N SER A 66 23.87 -6.14 -5.72
CA SER A 66 24.92 -6.50 -4.77
C SER A 66 26.32 -6.72 -5.38
N GLU A 67 26.42 -7.17 -6.65
CA GLU A 67 27.71 -7.30 -7.34
C GLU A 67 28.39 -5.95 -7.65
N LEU A 68 27.66 -4.84 -7.53
CA LEU A 68 28.15 -3.48 -7.72
C LEU A 68 28.41 -2.76 -6.39
N ALA A 69 28.54 -3.53 -5.29
CA ALA A 69 28.76 -2.95 -3.99
C ALA A 69 30.00 -2.02 -3.96
N GLY A 70 29.81 -0.78 -3.49
CA GLY A 70 30.84 0.26 -3.47
C GLY A 70 30.92 1.12 -4.74
N GLU A 71 30.20 0.78 -5.78
CA GLU A 71 30.10 1.60 -7.00
C GLU A 71 28.93 2.61 -6.88
N THR A 72 28.99 3.69 -7.67
CA THR A 72 27.88 4.64 -7.81
C THR A 72 27.19 4.43 -9.15
N ILE A 73 25.89 4.19 -9.12
CA ILE A 73 25.06 4.04 -10.32
C ILE A 73 24.34 5.36 -10.54
N HIS A 74 24.56 5.98 -11.72
CA HIS A 74 23.88 7.20 -12.11
C HIS A 74 22.71 6.85 -13.03
N VAL A 75 21.51 7.27 -12.65
CA VAL A 75 20.27 7.09 -13.43
C VAL A 75 19.47 8.39 -13.41
N ASP A 76 18.70 8.60 -14.47
CA ASP A 76 17.61 9.56 -14.52
C ASP A 76 16.29 8.89 -14.08
N GLY A 77 15.30 9.67 -13.65
CA GLY A 77 13.99 9.18 -13.31
C GLY A 77 13.00 10.31 -13.07
N GLY A 78 11.71 10.05 -13.33
CA GLY A 78 10.60 10.93 -12.99
C GLY A 78 9.86 10.34 -11.80
N TYR A 79 9.59 11.15 -10.79
CA TYR A 79 8.86 10.70 -9.59
C TYR A 79 7.77 11.72 -9.25
N PRO A 80 6.60 11.29 -8.77
CA PRO A 80 5.47 12.18 -8.50
C PRO A 80 5.72 13.11 -7.30
N VAL A 81 5.06 14.28 -7.34
CA VAL A 81 5.03 15.26 -6.24
C VAL A 81 3.58 15.38 -5.78
N ASP A 82 3.22 14.57 -4.77
CA ASP A 82 1.86 14.43 -4.24
C ASP A 82 1.75 15.26 -2.94
N ILE A 83 1.49 16.56 -3.08
CA ILE A 83 1.36 17.48 -1.94
C ILE A 83 -0.05 18.10 -1.95
N THR A 84 -0.86 17.70 -0.97
CA THR A 84 -2.21 18.25 -0.71
C THR A 84 -2.61 17.99 0.74
N ASP A 85 -3.52 18.80 1.27
CA ASP A 85 -4.13 18.56 2.59
C ASP A 85 -5.34 17.60 2.53
N SER A 86 -5.79 17.23 1.33
CA SER A 86 -6.91 16.35 1.10
C SER A 86 -6.49 14.88 1.18
N ILE A 87 -6.93 14.17 2.19
CA ILE A 87 -6.64 12.73 2.35
C ILE A 87 -7.23 11.92 1.18
N THR A 88 -8.39 12.31 0.67
CA THR A 88 -8.98 11.64 -0.50
C THR A 88 -8.11 11.79 -1.74
N GLU A 89 -7.56 12.98 -1.98
CA GLU A 89 -6.63 13.22 -3.09
C GLU A 89 -5.33 12.44 -2.90
N LEU A 90 -4.74 12.40 -1.68
CA LEU A 90 -3.54 11.60 -1.39
C LEU A 90 -3.77 10.11 -1.70
N LEU A 91 -4.93 9.56 -1.32
CA LEU A 91 -5.29 8.18 -1.64
C LEU A 91 -5.45 7.96 -3.15
N ARG A 92 -6.04 8.91 -3.90
CA ARG A 92 -6.20 8.81 -5.36
C ARG A 92 -4.87 8.94 -6.10
N MET A 93 -4.00 9.84 -5.66
CA MET A 93 -2.63 9.96 -6.19
C MET A 93 -1.84 8.68 -5.93
N ALA A 94 -1.89 8.15 -4.72
CA ALA A 94 -1.27 6.86 -4.39
C ALA A 94 -1.82 5.74 -5.28
N GLN A 95 -3.15 5.60 -5.41
CA GLN A 95 -3.76 4.61 -6.31
C GLN A 95 -3.26 4.72 -7.75
N HIS A 96 -3.17 5.93 -8.27
CA HIS A 96 -2.70 6.19 -9.64
C HIS A 96 -1.25 5.72 -9.82
N ASN A 97 -0.37 6.09 -8.90
CA ASN A 97 1.04 5.76 -8.96
C ASN A 97 1.27 4.23 -8.88
N GLU A 98 0.56 3.54 -8.00
CA GLU A 98 0.64 2.08 -7.89
C GLU A 98 0.18 1.38 -9.19
N TYR A 99 -0.88 1.90 -9.83
CA TYR A 99 -1.33 1.35 -11.10
C TYR A 99 -0.34 1.64 -12.24
N GLU A 100 0.31 2.81 -12.26
CA GLU A 100 1.36 3.13 -13.23
C GLU A 100 2.57 2.19 -13.05
N GLU A 101 2.97 1.90 -11.81
CA GLU A 101 4.03 0.93 -11.53
C GLU A 101 3.64 -0.49 -11.99
N HIS A 102 2.40 -0.93 -11.75
CA HIS A 102 1.90 -2.22 -12.20
C HIS A 102 1.79 -2.32 -13.73
N ASP A 103 1.08 -1.38 -14.36
CA ASP A 103 0.66 -1.49 -15.76
C ASP A 103 1.80 -1.18 -16.72
N ASP A 104 2.65 -0.21 -16.39
CA ASP A 104 3.65 0.35 -17.29
C ASP A 104 5.10 0.10 -16.84
N VAL A 105 5.47 0.57 -15.64
CA VAL A 105 6.88 0.68 -15.24
C VAL A 105 7.52 -0.69 -15.04
N TYR A 106 6.99 -1.49 -14.12
CA TYR A 106 7.59 -2.78 -13.77
C TYR A 106 7.36 -3.84 -14.84
N SER A 107 6.27 -3.75 -15.59
CA SER A 107 6.04 -4.59 -16.77
C SER A 107 7.11 -4.36 -17.85
N ALA A 108 7.47 -3.11 -18.12
CA ALA A 108 8.53 -2.76 -19.06
C ALA A 108 9.91 -3.20 -18.53
N PHE A 109 10.21 -2.99 -17.26
CA PHE A 109 11.47 -3.40 -16.63
C PHE A 109 11.64 -4.92 -16.61
N ALA A 110 10.56 -5.67 -16.34
CA ALA A 110 10.56 -7.13 -16.43
C ALA A 110 10.85 -7.63 -17.85
N ALA A 111 10.22 -7.01 -18.85
CA ALA A 111 10.44 -7.36 -20.25
C ALA A 111 11.90 -7.12 -20.67
N LYS A 112 12.50 -5.99 -20.27
CA LYS A 112 13.90 -5.66 -20.53
C LYS A 112 14.85 -6.64 -19.83
N ALA A 113 14.59 -6.96 -18.58
CA ALA A 113 15.40 -7.93 -17.83
C ALA A 113 15.36 -9.34 -18.47
N LYS A 114 14.20 -9.77 -19.01
CA LYS A 114 14.07 -11.02 -19.79
C LYS A 114 14.88 -10.96 -21.08
N GLU A 115 14.81 -9.86 -21.83
CA GLU A 115 15.56 -9.64 -23.07
C GLU A 115 17.08 -9.76 -22.82
N GLU A 116 17.59 -9.17 -21.75
CA GLU A 116 19.00 -9.16 -21.38
C GLU A 116 19.46 -10.47 -20.69
N GLY A 117 18.51 -11.37 -20.34
CA GLY A 117 18.80 -12.69 -19.75
C GLY A 117 18.80 -12.72 -18.21
N PHE A 118 18.40 -11.65 -17.52
CA PHE A 118 18.35 -11.55 -16.07
C PHE A 118 17.01 -12.06 -15.52
N LEU A 119 16.72 -13.34 -15.70
CA LEU A 119 15.41 -13.94 -15.41
C LEU A 119 14.98 -13.83 -13.95
N LYS A 120 15.91 -13.83 -12.99
CA LYS A 120 15.58 -13.63 -11.57
C LYS A 120 15.10 -12.20 -11.28
N VAL A 121 15.76 -11.21 -11.90
CA VAL A 121 15.37 -9.80 -11.80
C VAL A 121 14.00 -9.60 -12.44
N ALA A 122 13.80 -10.15 -13.62
CA ALA A 122 12.51 -10.09 -14.31
C ALA A 122 11.37 -10.68 -13.46
N ALA A 123 11.62 -11.81 -12.79
CA ALA A 123 10.63 -12.42 -11.89
C ALA A 123 10.31 -11.52 -10.68
N SER A 124 11.29 -10.81 -10.13
CA SER A 124 11.05 -9.85 -9.04
C SER A 124 10.17 -8.70 -9.50
N PHE A 125 10.44 -8.09 -10.66
CA PHE A 125 9.59 -7.05 -11.23
C PHE A 125 8.17 -7.55 -11.50
N ASP A 126 8.00 -8.72 -12.13
CA ASP A 126 6.67 -9.31 -12.42
C ASP A 126 5.87 -9.62 -11.12
N MET A 127 6.54 -9.99 -10.03
CA MET A 127 5.87 -10.30 -8.76
C MET A 127 5.50 -9.03 -8.01
N ILE A 128 6.41 -8.05 -7.93
CA ILE A 128 6.17 -6.78 -7.24
C ILE A 128 5.08 -6.01 -7.97
N ALA A 129 5.09 -5.91 -9.31
CA ALA A 129 4.01 -5.30 -10.07
C ALA A 129 2.61 -5.79 -9.65
N LYS A 130 2.45 -7.08 -9.38
CA LYS A 130 1.16 -7.61 -8.89
C LYS A 130 0.80 -7.15 -7.49
N ILE A 131 1.81 -6.87 -6.65
CA ILE A 131 1.61 -6.32 -5.31
C ILE A 131 1.17 -4.87 -5.42
N GLU A 132 1.77 -4.07 -6.33
CA GLU A 132 1.39 -2.67 -6.55
C GLU A 132 -0.08 -2.54 -7.00
N LYS A 133 -0.57 -3.49 -7.78
CA LYS A 133 -2.00 -3.55 -8.07
C LYS A 133 -2.86 -3.74 -6.81
N VAL A 134 -2.41 -4.55 -5.85
CA VAL A 134 -3.13 -4.75 -4.59
C VAL A 134 -3.08 -3.47 -3.74
N HIS A 135 -1.94 -2.77 -3.73
CA HIS A 135 -1.80 -1.47 -3.06
C HIS A 135 -2.75 -0.44 -3.67
N GLY A 136 -2.77 -0.31 -5.01
CA GLY A 136 -3.67 0.59 -5.72
C GLY A 136 -5.14 0.29 -5.44
N ASN A 137 -5.56 -0.98 -5.44
CA ASN A 137 -6.91 -1.39 -5.06
C ASN A 137 -7.26 -0.97 -3.62
N ARG A 138 -6.32 -1.14 -2.68
CA ARG A 138 -6.47 -0.76 -1.26
C ARG A 138 -6.69 0.74 -1.10
N PHE A 139 -5.84 1.57 -1.72
CA PHE A 139 -5.98 3.02 -1.70
C PHE A 139 -7.27 3.49 -2.36
N GLY A 140 -7.62 2.92 -3.51
CA GLY A 140 -8.84 3.22 -4.23
C GLY A 140 -10.11 2.92 -3.43
N ALA A 141 -10.17 1.78 -2.76
CA ALA A 141 -11.31 1.41 -1.91
C ALA A 141 -11.51 2.39 -0.74
N LEU A 142 -10.42 2.84 -0.10
CA LEU A 142 -10.51 3.82 0.98
C LEU A 142 -10.87 5.22 0.49
N ALA A 143 -10.34 5.64 -0.67
CA ALA A 143 -10.73 6.88 -1.31
C ALA A 143 -12.24 6.91 -1.61
N GLU A 144 -12.78 5.82 -2.16
CA GLU A 144 -14.20 5.67 -2.45
C GLU A 144 -15.07 5.78 -1.20
N LEU A 145 -14.65 5.17 -0.08
CA LEU A 145 -15.36 5.30 1.20
C LEU A 145 -15.38 6.73 1.72
N LEU A 146 -14.29 7.49 1.55
CA LEU A 146 -14.23 8.91 1.93
C LEU A 146 -15.12 9.77 1.02
N GLU A 147 -15.04 9.59 -0.30
CA GLU A 147 -15.85 10.33 -1.29
C GLU A 147 -17.35 10.14 -1.06
N LYS A 148 -17.75 8.94 -0.68
CA LYS A 148 -19.14 8.60 -0.36
C LYS A 148 -19.55 8.94 1.08
N ASN A 149 -18.65 9.51 1.89
CA ASN A 149 -18.86 9.71 3.34
C ASN A 149 -19.22 8.41 4.08
N GLN A 150 -18.68 7.28 3.64
CA GLN A 150 -18.98 5.94 4.15
C GLN A 150 -17.82 5.31 4.95
N LEU A 151 -16.75 6.03 5.21
CA LEU A 151 -15.62 5.48 5.99
C LEU A 151 -16.07 4.99 7.37
N PHE A 152 -16.98 5.73 8.03
CA PHE A 152 -17.52 5.43 9.37
C PHE A 152 -19.03 5.18 9.40
N ILE A 153 -19.67 5.07 8.23
CA ILE A 153 -21.11 4.84 8.07
C ILE A 153 -21.32 3.68 7.10
N SER A 154 -22.34 2.87 7.36
CA SER A 154 -22.77 1.77 6.50
C SER A 154 -24.28 1.80 6.34
N ASP A 155 -24.78 1.46 5.16
CA ASP A 155 -26.22 1.36 4.87
C ASP A 155 -26.87 0.13 5.58
N VAL A 156 -26.04 -0.80 6.02
CA VAL A 156 -26.46 -2.00 6.76
C VAL A 156 -25.73 -2.09 8.10
N LYS A 157 -26.32 -2.81 9.05
CA LYS A 157 -25.65 -3.12 10.31
C LYS A 157 -24.39 -3.94 10.04
N THR A 158 -23.23 -3.47 10.52
CA THR A 158 -21.92 -4.12 10.38
C THR A 158 -21.12 -4.05 11.67
N GLY A 159 -20.03 -4.82 11.74
CA GLY A 159 -19.06 -4.72 12.81
C GLY A 159 -18.07 -3.58 12.56
N TRP A 160 -17.76 -2.83 13.60
CA TRP A 160 -16.74 -1.77 13.64
C TRP A 160 -15.63 -2.18 14.60
N PHE A 161 -14.45 -2.47 14.08
CA PHE A 161 -13.29 -2.92 14.84
C PHE A 161 -12.43 -1.73 15.27
N CYS A 162 -12.18 -1.60 16.56
CA CYS A 162 -11.28 -0.58 17.10
C CYS A 162 -9.82 -1.01 16.95
N LEU A 163 -9.06 -0.36 16.09
CA LEU A 163 -7.63 -0.65 15.85
C LEU A 163 -6.75 -0.51 17.10
N ASN A 164 -7.20 0.28 18.11
CA ASN A 164 -6.41 0.47 19.32
C ASN A 164 -6.56 -0.67 20.34
N CYS A 165 -7.77 -1.19 20.54
CA CYS A 165 -8.00 -2.17 21.63
C CYS A 165 -8.67 -3.48 21.18
N GLY A 166 -9.03 -3.63 19.90
CA GLY A 166 -9.67 -4.82 19.37
C GLY A 166 -11.17 -4.93 19.67
N HIS A 167 -11.79 -3.94 20.33
CA HIS A 167 -13.24 -3.96 20.58
C HIS A 167 -14.02 -3.93 19.27
N VAL A 168 -15.04 -4.77 19.15
CA VAL A 168 -15.99 -4.77 18.03
C VAL A 168 -17.31 -4.17 18.49
N PHE A 169 -17.76 -3.14 17.81
CA PHE A 169 -19.07 -2.51 17.99
C PHE A 169 -19.96 -2.83 16.78
N GLU A 170 -21.21 -3.18 17.01
CA GLU A 170 -22.18 -3.45 15.94
C GLU A 170 -23.15 -2.29 15.74
N GLY A 171 -23.28 -1.82 14.51
CA GLY A 171 -24.18 -0.73 14.16
C GLY A 171 -24.07 -0.32 12.70
N THR A 172 -24.88 0.64 12.28
CA THR A 172 -24.78 1.27 10.96
C THR A 172 -23.77 2.42 10.94
N GLN A 173 -23.20 2.77 12.08
CA GLN A 173 -22.22 3.84 12.22
C GLN A 173 -21.22 3.48 13.31
N ALA A 174 -19.93 3.79 13.07
CA ALA A 174 -18.89 3.70 14.10
C ALA A 174 -19.22 4.65 15.27
N PRO A 175 -19.00 4.24 16.53
CA PRO A 175 -19.24 5.11 17.68
C PRO A 175 -18.27 6.29 17.68
N GLU A 176 -18.71 7.46 18.15
CA GLU A 176 -17.86 8.66 18.25
C GLU A 176 -16.64 8.44 19.16
N GLN A 177 -16.79 7.53 20.12
CA GLN A 177 -15.74 7.15 21.06
C GLN A 177 -15.86 5.67 21.42
N CYS A 178 -14.73 4.98 21.46
CA CYS A 178 -14.70 3.57 21.83
C CYS A 178 -15.12 3.39 23.30
N PRO A 179 -16.16 2.57 23.59
CA PRO A 179 -16.65 2.38 24.97
C PRO A 179 -15.65 1.67 25.87
N VAL A 180 -14.62 1.02 25.31
CA VAL A 180 -13.61 0.27 26.08
C VAL A 180 -12.36 1.11 26.36
N CYS A 181 -11.81 1.80 25.34
CA CYS A 181 -10.53 2.48 25.46
C CYS A 181 -10.59 4.00 25.26
N SER A 182 -11.79 4.56 25.03
CA SER A 182 -12.04 6.00 24.88
C SER A 182 -11.33 6.69 23.71
N HIS A 183 -10.74 5.96 22.76
CA HIS A 183 -10.24 6.52 21.53
C HIS A 183 -11.38 6.96 20.60
N ASP A 184 -11.15 7.99 19.80
CA ASP A 184 -12.16 8.55 18.91
C ASP A 184 -12.51 7.60 17.74
N LYS A 185 -13.57 7.95 17.00
CA LYS A 185 -14.06 7.12 15.88
C LYS A 185 -13.04 6.88 14.77
N GLY A 186 -12.02 7.72 14.65
CA GLY A 186 -10.97 7.55 13.65
C GLY A 186 -10.19 6.25 13.77
N TYR A 187 -10.28 5.58 14.92
CA TYR A 187 -9.70 4.25 15.16
C TYR A 187 -10.59 3.10 14.72
N PHE A 188 -11.83 3.35 14.29
CA PHE A 188 -12.72 2.28 13.87
C PHE A 188 -12.62 1.99 12.38
N VAL A 189 -12.46 0.73 12.05
CA VAL A 189 -12.52 0.19 10.70
C VAL A 189 -13.64 -0.82 10.59
N ARG A 190 -14.25 -0.95 9.42
CA ARG A 190 -15.20 -2.05 9.18
C ARG A 190 -14.53 -3.38 9.45
N LEU A 191 -15.21 -4.30 10.12
CA LEU A 191 -14.65 -5.60 10.51
C LEU A 191 -14.10 -6.37 9.30
N GLU A 192 -14.75 -6.30 8.15
CA GLU A 192 -14.33 -6.91 6.89
C GLU A 192 -13.00 -6.38 6.35
N LEU A 193 -12.61 -5.15 6.73
CA LEU A 193 -11.34 -4.50 6.35
C LEU A 193 -10.31 -4.55 7.48
N ALA A 194 -10.68 -5.07 8.65
CA ALA A 194 -9.78 -5.10 9.81
C ALA A 194 -8.65 -6.12 9.61
N PRO A 195 -7.40 -5.78 10.01
CA PRO A 195 -6.30 -6.70 9.88
C PRO A 195 -6.49 -7.92 10.81
N TYR A 196 -6.11 -9.10 10.32
CA TYR A 196 -6.05 -10.35 11.10
C TYR A 196 -7.38 -10.85 11.68
N THR A 197 -8.53 -10.34 11.22
CA THR A 197 -9.86 -10.75 11.72
C THR A 197 -10.53 -11.81 10.84
N GLY A 198 -9.90 -12.23 9.73
CA GLY A 198 -10.45 -13.26 8.84
C GLY A 198 -10.85 -14.53 9.61
N ASN A 199 -12.12 -14.95 9.49
CA ASN A 199 -12.72 -16.12 10.17
C ASN A 199 -12.81 -16.05 11.71
N CYS A 200 -12.57 -14.91 12.34
CA CYS A 200 -12.95 -14.73 13.73
C CYS A 200 -14.48 -14.54 13.79
N CYS A 201 -15.22 -15.65 13.93
CA CYS A 201 -16.64 -15.59 14.23
C CYS A 201 -16.81 -14.88 15.57
N VAL A 202 -17.18 -13.61 15.56
CA VAL A 202 -17.73 -12.95 16.74
C VAL A 202 -19.18 -13.41 16.81
N GLU A 203 -19.57 -14.11 17.89
CA GLU A 203 -20.95 -14.55 18.07
C GLU A 203 -21.89 -13.35 17.93
N GLY A 204 -22.82 -13.43 16.95
CA GLY A 204 -23.80 -12.37 16.69
C GLY A 204 -23.51 -11.45 15.49
N VAL A 205 -22.36 -11.52 14.82
CA VAL A 205 -22.10 -10.79 13.56
C VAL A 205 -22.63 -11.60 12.39
N VAL A 206 -23.66 -11.08 11.73
CA VAL A 206 -24.28 -11.74 10.56
C VAL A 206 -23.27 -11.77 9.41
N GLY A 207 -22.93 -12.95 8.92
CA GLY A 207 -22.14 -13.17 7.70
C GLY A 207 -20.84 -13.97 7.85
N CYS A 208 -20.47 -14.43 9.04
CA CYS A 208 -19.19 -15.12 9.25
C CYS A 208 -19.21 -16.65 9.22
N CYS A 209 -20.33 -17.35 9.27
CA CYS A 209 -20.37 -18.81 9.42
C CYS A 209 -21.56 -19.52 8.77
N ASP A 210 -21.94 -19.17 7.55
CA ASP A 210 -22.94 -19.99 6.80
C ASP A 210 -22.31 -20.58 5.54
N GLU A 211 -21.33 -21.46 5.71
CA GLU A 211 -21.05 -22.55 4.76
C GLU A 211 -20.49 -23.76 5.53
N LYS A 212 -21.38 -24.64 5.89
CA LYS A 212 -21.10 -26.07 6.06
C LYS A 212 -22.03 -26.86 5.18
#